data_e605510e35b11a3820a5c77f5f45f8fa
#
_entry.id   e605510e35b11a3820a5c77f5f45f8fa
#
_cell.length_a   1.000
_cell.length_b   1.000
_cell.length_c   1.000
_cell.angle_alpha   90.00
_cell.angle_beta   90.00
_cell.angle_gamma   90.00
#
_symmetry.space_group_name_H-M   'P 1'
#
loop_
_entity.id
_entity.type
_entity.pdbx_description
1 polymer ?
#
loop_
_entity_poly.entity_id
_entity_poly.type
_entity_poly.pdbx_seq_one_letter_code
_entity_poly.pdbx_strand_id
1 'polypeptide(L)'
;MGSYVVTYDISDNRIRQKVGDALGAYGRRVNYSVFEIELKSKSQISALEDELLSLINPKIDSLRFYSVCANCMQRSWSLGEEPAPFEQSGVYFF
;
A
#
# COMPACT_ATOMS: atom_id res chain seq x y z
N MET A 1 -1.24 11.55 -5.72
CA MET A 1 -0.04 11.44 -6.40
C MET A 1 1.13 11.29 -5.49
N GLY A 2 1.46 10.08 -5.31
CA GLY A 2 2.58 9.74 -4.49
C GLY A 2 2.60 8.28 -4.19
N SER A 3 3.64 7.91 -3.48
CA SER A 3 3.87 6.54 -3.08
C SER A 3 3.59 6.42 -1.59
N TYR A 4 3.01 5.30 -1.21
CA TYR A 4 2.57 5.11 0.16
C TYR A 4 2.88 3.70 0.62
N VAL A 5 3.22 3.59 1.88
CA VAL A 5 3.21 2.31 2.58
C VAL A 5 1.88 2.23 3.31
N VAL A 6 1.15 1.15 3.08
CA VAL A 6 -0.14 0.94 3.71
C VAL A 6 -0.02 -0.25 4.64
N THR A 7 -0.34 -0.03 5.91
CA THR A 7 -0.40 -1.11 6.87
C THR A 7 -1.83 -1.26 7.36
N TYR A 8 -2.25 -2.48 7.64
CA TYR A 8 -3.60 -2.67 8.12
C TYR A 8 -3.67 -3.77 9.18
N ASP A 9 -4.65 -3.61 10.06
CA ASP A 9 -4.92 -4.53 11.14
C ASP A 9 -6.39 -4.90 11.06
N ILE A 10 -6.67 -6.04 10.46
CA ILE A 10 -8.02 -6.52 10.20
C ILE A 10 -8.06 -8.00 10.58
N SER A 11 -8.90 -8.34 11.56
CA SER A 11 -8.92 -9.70 12.06
C SER A 11 -9.75 -10.66 11.22
N ASP A 12 -10.73 -10.16 10.49
CA ASP A 12 -11.57 -11.01 9.64
C ASP A 12 -10.83 -11.37 8.36
N ASN A 13 -10.65 -12.66 8.13
CA ASN A 13 -9.87 -13.15 6.98
C ASN A 13 -10.46 -12.71 5.65
N ARG A 14 -11.78 -12.74 5.55
CA ARG A 14 -12.45 -12.41 4.29
C ARG A 14 -12.31 -10.92 3.97
N ILE A 15 -12.49 -10.08 4.97
CA ILE A 15 -12.31 -8.64 4.80
C ILE A 15 -10.87 -8.33 4.48
N ARG A 16 -9.94 -8.95 5.18
CA ARG A 16 -8.52 -8.75 4.96
C ARG A 16 -8.14 -9.07 3.53
N GLN A 17 -8.68 -10.15 2.98
CA GLN A 17 -8.39 -10.52 1.62
C GLN A 17 -8.95 -9.50 0.63
N LYS A 18 -10.17 -9.02 0.86
CA LYS A 18 -10.76 -8.01 -0.02
C LYS A 18 -9.98 -6.71 0.00
N VAL A 19 -9.49 -6.32 1.18
CA VAL A 19 -8.65 -5.12 1.31
C VAL A 19 -7.36 -5.32 0.53
N GLY A 20 -6.74 -6.49 0.65
CA GLY A 20 -5.53 -6.79 -0.11
C GLY A 20 -5.77 -6.75 -1.62
N ASP A 21 -6.92 -7.26 -2.08
CA ASP A 21 -7.25 -7.19 -3.49
C ASP A 21 -7.39 -5.75 -3.97
N ALA A 22 -8.04 -4.91 -3.16
CA ALA A 22 -8.22 -3.49 -3.51
C ALA A 22 -6.87 -2.78 -3.59
N LEU A 23 -5.99 -3.02 -2.62
CA LEU A 23 -4.67 -2.40 -2.61
C LEU A 23 -3.80 -2.92 -3.74
N GLY A 24 -3.97 -4.18 -4.11
CA GLY A 24 -3.19 -4.79 -5.17
C GLY A 24 -3.38 -4.15 -6.53
N ALA A 25 -4.48 -3.43 -6.73
CA ALA A 25 -4.69 -2.68 -7.96
C ALA A 25 -3.74 -1.50 -8.09
N TYR A 26 -3.13 -1.06 -6.99
CA TYR A 26 -2.28 0.12 -6.99
C TYR A 26 -0.83 -0.17 -6.64
N GLY A 27 -0.51 -1.38 -6.23
CA GLY A 27 0.84 -1.70 -5.87
C GLY A 27 1.01 -3.17 -5.53
N ARG A 28 1.96 -3.48 -4.64
CA ARG A 28 2.27 -4.85 -4.33
C ARG A 28 2.32 -5.08 -2.82
N ARG A 29 1.99 -6.31 -2.45
CA ARG A 29 2.13 -6.76 -1.07
C ARG A 29 3.59 -7.04 -0.78
N VAL A 30 4.09 -6.48 0.32
CA VAL A 30 5.48 -6.73 0.73
C VAL A 30 5.56 -7.53 2.02
N ASN A 31 4.44 -7.62 2.73
CA ASN A 31 4.35 -8.44 3.92
C ASN A 31 2.88 -8.76 4.14
N TYR A 32 2.59 -9.56 5.14
CA TYR A 32 1.27 -10.09 5.37
C TYR A 32 0.18 -9.00 5.40
N SER A 33 0.45 -7.89 6.03
CA SER A 33 -0.51 -6.78 6.12
C SER A 33 0.13 -5.46 5.73
N VAL A 34 1.05 -5.48 4.78
CA VAL A 34 1.75 -4.29 4.33
C VAL A 34 1.81 -4.28 2.82
N PHE A 35 1.41 -3.15 2.23
CA PHE A 35 1.49 -2.92 0.79
C PHE A 35 2.30 -1.68 0.51
N GLU A 36 2.95 -1.69 -0.63
CA GLU A 36 3.55 -0.49 -1.21
C GLU A 36 2.73 -0.15 -2.44
N ILE A 37 2.14 1.04 -2.45
CA ILE A 37 1.24 1.44 -3.53
C ILE A 37 1.63 2.80 -4.07
N GLU A 38 1.12 3.08 -5.27
CA GLU A 38 1.28 4.38 -5.90
C GLU A 38 -0.09 4.88 -6.32
N LEU A 39 -0.39 6.13 -5.97
CA LEU A 39 -1.65 6.77 -6.34
C LEU A 39 -1.31 8.01 -7.15
N LYS A 40 -1.94 8.15 -8.30
CA LYS A 40 -1.53 9.14 -9.29
C LYS A 40 -2.36 10.41 -9.27
N SER A 41 -3.47 10.40 -8.57
CA SER A 41 -4.35 11.57 -8.54
C SER A 41 -5.18 11.57 -7.28
N LYS A 42 -5.76 12.73 -6.98
CA LYS A 42 -6.69 12.83 -5.85
C LYS A 42 -7.91 11.97 -6.05
N SER A 43 -8.34 11.80 -7.30
CA SER A 43 -9.50 10.96 -7.55
C SER A 43 -9.20 9.50 -7.26
N GLN A 44 -7.98 9.04 -7.53
CA GLN A 44 -7.60 7.69 -7.15
C GLN A 44 -7.57 7.51 -5.64
N ILE A 45 -7.06 8.51 -4.93
CA ILE A 45 -7.04 8.47 -3.47
C ILE A 45 -8.46 8.34 -2.94
N SER A 46 -9.37 9.19 -3.41
CA SER A 46 -10.76 9.16 -2.95
C SER A 46 -11.44 7.85 -3.30
N ALA A 47 -11.20 7.34 -4.50
CA ALA A 47 -11.81 6.08 -4.93
C ALA A 47 -11.34 4.93 -4.04
N LEU A 48 -10.05 4.88 -3.75
CA LEU A 48 -9.51 3.83 -2.90
C LEU A 48 -10.05 3.95 -1.49
N GLU A 49 -10.09 5.16 -0.94
CA GLU A 49 -10.63 5.36 0.40
C GLU A 49 -12.08 4.91 0.50
N ASP A 50 -12.89 5.30 -0.50
CA ASP A 50 -14.29 4.91 -0.51
C ASP A 50 -14.43 3.40 -0.57
N GLU A 51 -13.66 2.75 -1.40
CA GLU A 51 -13.71 1.31 -1.52
C GLU A 51 -13.31 0.64 -0.20
N LEU A 52 -12.23 1.08 0.42
CA LEU A 52 -11.77 0.49 1.66
C LEU A 52 -12.77 0.72 2.79
N LEU A 53 -13.35 1.91 2.86
CA LEU A 53 -14.35 2.19 3.89
C LEU A 53 -15.60 1.34 3.72
N SER A 54 -15.91 0.94 2.50
CA SER A 54 -17.06 0.07 2.27
C SER A 54 -16.78 -1.37 2.69
N LEU A 55 -15.53 -1.74 2.83
CA LEU A 55 -15.14 -3.11 3.17
C LEU A 55 -14.92 -3.33 4.65
N ILE A 56 -14.37 -2.33 5.34
CA ILE A 56 -13.95 -2.51 6.73
C ILE A 56 -15.00 -2.05 7.71
N ASN A 57 -14.84 -2.46 8.97
CA ASN A 57 -15.58 -1.90 10.07
C ASN A 57 -14.64 -0.93 10.79
N PRO A 58 -14.83 0.39 10.62
CA PRO A 58 -13.87 1.36 11.16
C PRO A 58 -13.82 1.39 12.68
N LYS A 59 -14.72 0.70 13.35
CA LYS A 59 -14.67 0.63 14.81
C LYS A 59 -13.67 -0.41 15.30
N ILE A 60 -13.34 -1.41 14.48
CA ILE A 60 -12.45 -2.48 14.91
C ILE A 60 -11.31 -2.72 13.95
N ASP A 61 -11.42 -2.27 12.70
CA ASP A 61 -10.39 -2.43 11.69
C ASP A 61 -9.67 -1.11 11.49
N SER A 62 -8.40 -1.19 11.10
CA SER A 62 -7.64 0.03 10.84
C SER A 62 -6.71 -0.16 9.66
N LEU A 63 -6.48 0.96 8.95
CA LEU A 63 -5.46 1.06 7.92
C LEU A 63 -4.69 2.33 8.16
N ARG A 64 -3.40 2.29 7.86
CA ARG A 64 -2.55 3.48 7.93
C ARG A 64 -1.82 3.66 6.62
N PHE A 65 -1.78 4.89 6.17
CA PHE A 65 -1.10 5.27 4.95
C PHE A 65 0.06 6.18 5.30
N TYR A 66 1.27 5.76 4.93
CA TYR A 66 2.47 6.54 5.18
C TYR A 66 3.00 7.03 3.84
N SER A 67 3.07 8.35 3.69
CA SER A 67 3.56 8.95 2.46
C SER A 67 5.07 8.85 2.37
N VAL A 68 5.58 8.44 1.21
CA VAL A 68 7.02 8.27 0.99
C VAL A 68 7.40 9.09 -0.23
N CYS A 69 8.24 10.09 -0.06
CA CYS A 69 8.67 10.92 -1.16
C CYS A 69 9.71 10.20 -2.02
N ALA A 70 9.95 10.73 -3.21
CA ALA A 70 10.88 10.10 -4.15
C ALA A 70 12.28 9.98 -3.57
N ASN A 71 12.72 10.99 -2.85
CA ASN A 71 14.04 10.96 -2.24
C ASN A 71 14.14 9.87 -1.19
N CYS A 72 13.08 9.68 -0.42
CA CYS A 72 13.06 8.62 0.60
C CYS A 72 13.06 7.24 -0.05
N MET A 73 12.37 7.10 -1.18
CA MET A 73 12.36 5.83 -1.90
C MET A 73 13.76 5.45 -2.37
N GLN A 74 14.50 6.41 -2.88
CA GLN A 74 15.87 6.16 -3.35
C GLN A 74 16.80 5.78 -2.21
N ARG A 75 16.47 6.18 -0.99
CA ARG A 75 17.29 5.89 0.18
C ARG A 75 16.84 4.66 0.93
N SER A 76 15.81 3.99 0.43
CA SER A 76 15.26 2.79 1.06
C SER A 76 15.89 1.55 0.46
N TRP A 77 16.07 0.54 1.29
CA TRP A 77 16.61 -0.73 0.82
C TRP A 77 16.04 -1.87 1.64
N SER A 78 16.19 -3.09 1.15
CA SER A 78 15.75 -4.27 1.86
C SER A 78 16.92 -5.22 2.05
N LEU A 79 16.77 -6.11 3.00
CA LEU A 79 17.72 -7.19 3.25
C LEU A 79 17.02 -8.51 2.99
N GLY A 80 17.79 -9.51 2.60
CA GLY A 80 17.23 -10.81 2.31
C GLY A 80 16.82 -10.91 0.86
N GLU A 81 15.80 -11.71 0.61
CA GLU A 81 15.39 -12.01 -0.77
C GLU A 81 14.37 -11.05 -1.32
N GLU A 82 13.86 -10.14 -0.50
CA GLU A 82 12.87 -9.19 -0.98
C GLU A 82 13.50 -8.16 -1.91
N PRO A 83 12.79 -7.77 -2.97
CA PRO A 83 13.29 -6.68 -3.80
C PRO A 83 13.30 -5.37 -3.05
N ALA A 84 14.01 -4.40 -3.59
CA ALA A 84 14.10 -3.09 -2.97
C ALA A 84 12.70 -2.48 -2.80
N PRO A 85 12.49 -1.68 -1.74
CA PRO A 85 11.19 -1.04 -1.54
C PRO A 85 10.77 -0.21 -2.75
N PHE A 86 9.51 -0.32 -3.10
CA PHE A 86 8.92 0.39 -4.24
C PHE A 86 9.57 0.04 -5.56
N GLU A 87 10.18 -1.12 -5.66
CA GLU A 87 10.74 -1.58 -6.91
C GLU A 87 9.61 -1.82 -7.90
N GLN A 88 9.70 -1.19 -9.05
CA GLN A 88 8.73 -1.42 -10.09
C GLN A 88 9.44 -1.94 -11.29
N SER A 89 9.65 -1.16 -12.30
CA SER A 89 10.35 -1.64 -13.48
C SER A 89 11.84 -1.41 -13.38
N GLY A 90 12.34 -1.02 -12.26
CA GLY A 90 13.75 -0.80 -12.06
C GLY A 90 14.29 0.48 -12.62
N VAL A 91 13.43 1.32 -13.14
CA VAL A 91 13.91 2.48 -13.86
C VAL A 91 14.36 3.60 -12.96
N TYR A 92 13.91 3.62 -11.73
CA TYR A 92 14.22 4.76 -10.88
C TYR A 92 15.29 4.44 -9.86
N PHE A 93 16.07 3.43 -10.11
CA PHE A 93 17.06 3.07 -9.13
C PHE A 93 18.38 3.66 -9.38
N PHE A 94 18.46 4.50 -10.26
CA PHE A 94 19.75 5.01 -10.54
C PHE A 94 19.75 6.45 -10.76
#